data_49a6308d331dc15bf990e6c391d9f17b
#
_entry.id   49a6308d331dc15bf990e6c391d9f17b
#
_cell.length_a   1.000
_cell.length_b   1.000
_cell.length_c   1.000
_cell.angle_alpha   90.00
_cell.angle_beta   90.00
_cell.angle_gamma   90.00
#
_symmetry.space_group_name_H-M   'P 1'
#
loop_
_entity.id
_entity.type
_entity.pdbx_description
1 polymer ?
#
loop_
_entity_poly.entity_id
_entity_poly.type
_entity_poly.pdbx_seq_one_letter_code
_entity_poly.pdbx_strand_id
1 'polypeptide(L)'
;AGITKPTLYHYFGSKYGLLEVLLEHELSGFLSRLSENARFQNGIEESLTAFAGTLIDFANQNHQAYMLLMAFSYSAKENEVYEAVKPYITQLYNLTVQLFEQASGQLGNMNGRQKQFAIGFLGLINHYILFLGYQEAEDGNITVSEEKKSSLIHQFMHGIWT
;
A
#
# COMPACT_ATOMS: atom_id res chain seq x y z
N ALA A 1 7.53 4.49 28.66
CA ALA A 1 7.03 3.40 29.49
C ALA A 1 8.20 2.51 29.86
N GLY A 2 8.42 2.27 31.19
CA GLY A 2 9.58 1.54 31.72
C GLY A 2 9.50 0.00 31.57
N ILE A 3 9.03 -0.49 30.41
CA ILE A 3 8.94 -1.92 30.12
C ILE A 3 10.25 -2.40 29.51
N THR A 4 10.83 -3.48 30.03
CA THR A 4 12.07 -4.07 29.52
C THR A 4 11.82 -5.01 28.35
N LYS A 5 12.83 -5.22 27.47
CA LYS A 5 12.74 -6.19 26.37
C LYS A 5 12.30 -7.60 26.80
N PRO A 6 12.83 -8.18 27.89
CA PRO A 6 12.35 -9.48 28.40
C PRO A 6 10.87 -9.49 28.73
N THR A 7 10.34 -8.41 29.33
CA THR A 7 8.92 -8.29 29.67
C THR A 7 8.05 -8.27 28.42
N LEU A 8 8.45 -7.55 27.36
CA LEU A 8 7.75 -7.56 26.07
C LEU A 8 7.71 -8.97 25.46
N TYR A 9 8.85 -9.67 25.43
CA TYR A 9 8.88 -11.02 24.86
C TYR A 9 8.10 -12.05 25.71
N HIS A 10 7.96 -11.81 27.00
CA HIS A 10 7.09 -12.64 27.84
C HIS A 10 5.61 -12.52 27.44
N TYR A 11 5.14 -11.32 27.10
CA TYR A 11 3.75 -11.09 26.66
C TYR A 11 3.49 -11.54 25.23
N PHE A 12 4.43 -11.32 24.31
CA PHE A 12 4.25 -11.57 22.87
C PHE A 12 4.93 -12.87 22.39
N GLY A 13 5.50 -13.66 23.28
CA GLY A 13 6.15 -14.95 23.00
C GLY A 13 7.49 -14.84 22.31
N SER A 14 7.65 -13.90 21.36
CA SER A 14 8.88 -13.71 20.60
C SER A 14 8.95 -12.29 20.00
N LYS A 15 10.11 -11.96 19.41
CA LYS A 15 10.26 -10.74 18.59
C LYS A 15 9.28 -10.72 17.40
N TYR A 16 9.00 -11.87 16.83
CA TYR A 16 8.10 -12.00 15.69
C TYR A 16 6.63 -11.91 16.12
N GLY A 17 6.24 -12.50 17.24
CA GLY A 17 4.90 -12.31 17.80
C GLY A 17 4.60 -10.84 18.10
N LEU A 18 5.58 -10.09 18.59
CA LEU A 18 5.45 -8.64 18.74
C LEU A 18 5.26 -7.93 17.40
N LEU A 19 6.03 -8.34 16.37
CA LEU A 19 5.90 -7.78 15.02
C LEU A 19 4.53 -8.05 14.41
N GLU A 20 4.01 -9.28 14.53
CA GLU A 20 2.67 -9.64 14.04
C GLU A 20 1.58 -8.80 14.67
N VAL A 21 1.61 -8.63 16.01
CA VAL A 21 0.64 -7.77 16.72
C VAL A 21 0.76 -6.31 16.29
N LEU A 22 1.98 -5.82 16.10
CA LEU A 22 2.21 -4.45 15.60
C LEU A 22 1.64 -4.26 14.20
N LEU A 23 1.92 -5.18 13.28
CA LEU A 23 1.41 -5.13 11.91
C LEU A 23 -0.12 -5.19 11.89
N GLU A 24 -0.72 -6.08 12.66
CA GLU A 24 -2.18 -6.17 12.78
C GLU A 24 -2.78 -4.85 13.28
N HIS A 25 -2.21 -4.27 14.33
CA HIS A 25 -2.67 -3.01 14.89
C HIS A 25 -2.59 -1.85 13.88
N GLU A 26 -1.47 -1.74 13.15
CA GLU A 26 -1.23 -0.62 12.23
C GLU A 26 -1.94 -0.80 10.88
N LEU A 27 -2.08 -2.04 10.39
CA LEU A 27 -2.52 -2.29 9.03
C LEU A 27 -3.98 -2.72 8.89
N SER A 28 -4.63 -3.25 9.93
CA SER A 28 -6.00 -3.77 9.82
C SER A 28 -7.01 -2.67 9.40
N GLY A 29 -6.97 -1.52 10.05
CA GLY A 29 -7.84 -0.38 9.72
C GLY A 29 -7.58 0.21 8.33
N PHE A 30 -6.33 0.23 7.91
CA PHE A 30 -5.93 0.64 6.57
C PHE A 30 -6.48 -0.31 5.50
N LEU A 31 -6.28 -1.63 5.65
CA LEU A 31 -6.75 -2.63 4.70
C LEU A 31 -8.28 -2.70 4.63
N SER A 32 -8.98 -2.45 5.74
CA SER A 32 -10.45 -2.33 5.74
C SER A 32 -10.90 -1.17 4.86
N ARG A 33 -10.36 0.03 5.05
CA ARG A 33 -10.67 1.20 4.20
C ARG A 33 -10.29 0.97 2.74
N LEU A 34 -9.14 0.34 2.50
CA LEU A 34 -8.71 0.01 1.15
C LEU A 34 -9.67 -0.97 0.47
N SER A 35 -10.17 -1.97 1.20
CA SER A 35 -11.18 -2.92 0.71
C SER A 35 -12.51 -2.23 0.35
N GLU A 36 -12.93 -1.23 1.09
CA GLU A 36 -14.11 -0.43 0.78
C GLU A 36 -13.90 0.37 -0.52
N ASN A 37 -12.73 1.00 -0.68
CA ASN A 37 -12.38 1.79 -1.86
C ASN A 37 -11.94 0.95 -3.07
N ALA A 38 -11.68 -0.34 -2.89
CA ALA A 38 -11.45 -1.29 -3.99
C ALA A 38 -12.74 -1.72 -4.71
N ARG A 39 -13.91 -1.25 -4.27
CA ARG A 39 -15.16 -1.46 -4.96
C ARG A 39 -15.24 -0.51 -6.14
N PHE A 40 -15.37 -1.09 -7.34
CA PHE A 40 -15.61 -0.31 -8.55
C PHE A 40 -16.98 0.38 -8.45
N GLN A 41 -17.01 1.70 -8.45
CA GLN A 41 -18.23 2.49 -8.38
C GLN A 41 -18.28 3.42 -9.60
N ASN A 42 -18.21 4.62 -9.60
CA ASN A 42 -18.54 5.60 -10.64
C ASN A 42 -17.62 5.64 -11.87
N GLY A 43 -16.65 4.74 -12.00
CA GLY A 43 -15.67 4.70 -13.09
C GLY A 43 -14.27 4.34 -12.60
N ILE A 44 -13.42 3.89 -13.54
CA ILE A 44 -12.09 3.40 -13.18
C ILE A 44 -11.19 4.50 -12.63
N GLU A 45 -11.22 5.69 -13.23
CA GLU A 45 -10.36 6.80 -12.81
C GLU A 45 -10.68 7.26 -11.39
N GLU A 46 -11.98 7.40 -11.06
CA GLU A 46 -12.42 7.75 -9.70
C GLU A 46 -12.06 6.65 -8.69
N SER A 47 -12.27 5.39 -9.05
CA SER A 47 -11.94 4.24 -8.22
C SER A 47 -10.42 4.13 -7.96
N LEU A 48 -9.58 4.35 -8.97
CA LEU A 48 -8.13 4.38 -8.82
C LEU A 48 -7.68 5.57 -7.97
N THR A 49 -8.31 6.73 -8.14
CA THR A 49 -8.03 7.93 -7.33
C THR A 49 -8.34 7.68 -5.85
N ALA A 50 -9.50 7.11 -5.54
CA ALA A 50 -9.89 6.76 -4.17
C ALA A 50 -8.96 5.71 -3.55
N PHE A 51 -8.60 4.69 -4.33
CA PHE A 51 -7.67 3.65 -3.89
C PHE A 51 -6.27 4.20 -3.63
N ALA A 52 -5.71 4.97 -4.57
CA ALA A 52 -4.41 5.63 -4.41
C ALA A 52 -4.42 6.63 -3.25
N GLY A 53 -5.52 7.39 -3.11
CA GLY A 53 -5.71 8.30 -1.98
C GLY A 53 -5.59 7.58 -0.65
N THR A 54 -6.23 6.43 -0.49
CA THR A 54 -6.14 5.62 0.74
C THR A 54 -4.71 5.15 1.04
N LEU A 55 -3.96 4.72 0.02
CA LEU A 55 -2.55 4.34 0.16
C LEU A 55 -1.67 5.52 0.59
N ILE A 56 -1.84 6.65 -0.08
CA ILE A 56 -1.05 7.86 0.17
C ILE A 56 -1.39 8.43 1.56
N ASP A 57 -2.67 8.48 1.91
CA ASP A 57 -3.12 8.98 3.22
C ASP A 57 -2.60 8.10 4.37
N PHE A 58 -2.58 6.79 4.18
CA PHE A 58 -1.94 5.89 5.15
C PHE A 58 -0.45 6.17 5.29
N ALA A 59 0.28 6.34 4.17
CA ALA A 59 1.69 6.65 4.19
C ALA A 59 1.98 8.01 4.86
N ASN A 60 1.14 9.02 4.62
CA ASN A 60 1.24 10.33 5.24
C ASN A 60 1.00 10.29 6.77
N GLN A 61 -0.04 9.55 7.20
CA GLN A 61 -0.45 9.48 8.60
C GLN A 61 0.40 8.51 9.43
N ASN A 62 0.91 7.43 8.79
CA ASN A 62 1.62 6.34 9.45
C ASN A 62 2.93 6.02 8.73
N HIS A 63 3.72 7.06 8.47
CA HIS A 63 4.94 6.97 7.65
C HIS A 63 5.87 5.83 8.09
N GLN A 64 6.12 5.70 9.40
CA GLN A 64 7.02 4.66 9.93
C GLN A 64 6.46 3.25 9.66
N ALA A 65 5.15 3.02 9.85
CA ALA A 65 4.52 1.73 9.58
C ALA A 65 4.54 1.42 8.07
N TYR A 66 4.28 2.42 7.22
CA TYR A 66 4.36 2.27 5.77
C TYR A 66 5.77 1.90 5.30
N MET A 67 6.79 2.64 5.77
CA MET A 67 8.20 2.36 5.41
C MET A 67 8.64 0.99 5.90
N LEU A 68 8.18 0.56 7.09
CA LEU A 68 8.46 -0.76 7.64
C LEU A 68 7.83 -1.85 6.78
N LEU A 69 6.57 -1.70 6.38
CA LEU A 69 5.86 -2.60 5.47
C LEU A 69 6.62 -2.75 4.15
N MET A 70 7.03 -1.63 3.54
CA MET A 70 7.79 -1.66 2.28
C MET A 70 9.16 -2.33 2.46
N ALA A 71 9.93 -1.96 3.47
CA ALA A 71 11.23 -2.57 3.74
C ALA A 71 11.13 -4.10 3.94
N PHE A 72 10.13 -4.56 4.66
CA PHE A 72 9.91 -5.99 4.90
C PHE A 72 9.40 -6.73 3.68
N SER A 73 8.67 -6.05 2.78
CA SER A 73 8.21 -6.60 1.51
C SER A 73 9.35 -7.01 0.58
N TYR A 74 10.50 -6.36 0.71
CA TYR A 74 11.72 -6.66 -0.06
C TYR A 74 12.71 -7.57 0.68
N SER A 75 12.35 -8.10 1.84
CA SER A 75 13.17 -9.09 2.54
C SER A 75 13.21 -10.42 1.81
N ALA A 76 14.21 -11.25 2.10
CA ALA A 76 14.30 -12.60 1.56
C ALA A 76 13.07 -13.43 1.99
N LYS A 77 12.57 -14.27 1.07
CA LYS A 77 11.34 -15.06 1.28
C LYS A 77 11.43 -16.04 2.45
N GLU A 78 12.65 -16.47 2.77
CA GLU A 78 12.94 -17.37 3.90
C GLU A 78 13.03 -16.63 5.24
N ASN A 79 12.88 -15.30 5.23
CA ASN A 79 12.93 -14.48 6.44
C ASN A 79 11.56 -14.46 7.12
N GLU A 80 11.52 -14.73 8.42
CA GLU A 80 10.30 -14.67 9.24
C GLU A 80 9.63 -13.29 9.16
N VAL A 81 10.40 -12.22 8.96
CA VAL A 81 9.88 -10.86 8.76
C VAL A 81 9.05 -10.77 7.46
N TYR A 82 9.51 -11.41 6.38
CA TYR A 82 8.74 -11.49 5.13
C TYR A 82 7.44 -12.27 5.33
N GLU A 83 7.49 -13.42 6.00
CA GLU A 83 6.28 -14.21 6.28
C GLU A 83 5.25 -13.43 7.12
N ALA A 84 5.69 -12.59 8.05
CA ALA A 84 4.81 -11.75 8.86
C ALA A 84 4.09 -10.67 8.01
N VAL A 85 4.75 -10.08 7.00
CA VAL A 85 4.12 -9.04 6.16
C VAL A 85 3.40 -9.57 4.92
N LYS A 86 3.71 -10.77 4.48
CA LYS A 86 3.17 -11.42 3.28
C LYS A 86 1.64 -11.44 3.18
N PRO A 87 0.86 -11.70 4.24
CA PRO A 87 -0.59 -11.62 4.19
C PRO A 87 -1.08 -10.23 3.76
N TYR A 88 -0.50 -9.18 4.30
CA TYR A 88 -0.87 -7.78 4.03
C TYR A 88 -0.54 -7.36 2.61
N ILE A 89 0.67 -7.71 2.13
CA ILE A 89 1.09 -7.45 0.74
C ILE A 89 0.21 -8.21 -0.24
N THR A 90 -0.10 -9.47 0.06
CA THR A 90 -0.95 -10.31 -0.78
C THR A 90 -2.36 -9.74 -0.84
N GLN A 91 -2.92 -9.29 0.29
CA GLN A 91 -4.23 -8.67 0.33
C GLN A 91 -4.26 -7.36 -0.47
N LEU A 92 -3.27 -6.49 -0.28
CA LEU A 92 -3.12 -5.25 -1.05
C LEU A 92 -3.10 -5.53 -2.57
N TYR A 93 -2.29 -6.49 -2.99
CA TYR A 93 -2.21 -6.91 -4.39
C TYR A 93 -3.55 -7.45 -4.91
N ASN A 94 -4.20 -8.34 -4.16
CA ASN A 94 -5.46 -8.94 -4.57
C ASN A 94 -6.59 -7.91 -4.68
N LEU A 95 -6.68 -6.96 -3.77
CA LEU A 95 -7.64 -5.85 -3.84
C LEU A 95 -7.41 -5.01 -5.10
N THR A 96 -6.15 -4.75 -5.45
CA THR A 96 -5.81 -4.00 -6.67
C THR A 96 -6.19 -4.79 -7.93
N VAL A 97 -5.90 -6.10 -7.98
CA VAL A 97 -6.32 -6.96 -9.10
C VAL A 97 -7.83 -6.97 -9.25
N GLN A 98 -8.55 -7.14 -8.14
CA GLN A 98 -10.02 -7.14 -8.12
C GLN A 98 -10.61 -5.84 -8.68
N LEU A 99 -10.01 -4.68 -8.36
CA LEU A 99 -10.43 -3.40 -8.92
C LEU A 99 -10.32 -3.39 -10.45
N PHE A 100 -9.21 -3.86 -11.02
CA PHE A 100 -9.04 -3.95 -12.46
C PHE A 100 -9.93 -5.03 -13.11
N GLU A 101 -10.23 -6.11 -12.41
CA GLU A 101 -11.18 -7.14 -12.88
C GLU A 101 -12.59 -6.56 -12.99
N GLN A 102 -13.07 -5.85 -11.98
CA GLN A 102 -14.38 -5.20 -11.98
C GLN A 102 -14.50 -4.14 -13.06
N ALA A 103 -13.42 -3.40 -13.31
CA ALA A 103 -13.37 -2.33 -14.32
C ALA A 103 -13.16 -2.85 -15.75
N SER A 104 -12.90 -4.13 -15.96
CA SER A 104 -12.46 -4.66 -17.27
C SER A 104 -13.41 -4.36 -18.43
N GLY A 105 -14.70 -4.23 -18.16
CA GLY A 105 -15.71 -3.86 -19.17
C GLY A 105 -15.61 -2.42 -19.67
N GLN A 106 -14.95 -1.51 -18.91
CA GLN A 106 -14.73 -0.11 -19.28
C GLN A 106 -13.29 0.13 -19.82
N LEU A 107 -12.41 -0.83 -19.62
CA LEU A 107 -11.00 -0.75 -20.03
C LEU A 107 -10.80 -1.49 -21.34
N GLY A 108 -10.77 -0.78 -22.44
CA GLY A 108 -10.86 -1.30 -23.83
C GLY A 108 -9.96 -2.47 -24.19
N ASN A 109 -8.80 -2.65 -23.57
CA ASN A 109 -7.86 -3.71 -23.92
C ASN A 109 -7.15 -4.33 -22.72
N MET A 110 -7.90 -4.86 -21.78
CA MET A 110 -7.30 -5.57 -20.66
C MET A 110 -6.74 -6.95 -21.04
N ASN A 111 -7.45 -7.74 -21.86
CA ASN A 111 -7.00 -9.04 -22.41
C ASN A 111 -6.24 -9.93 -21.40
N GLY A 112 -6.76 -10.06 -20.18
CA GLY A 112 -6.11 -10.84 -19.12
C GLY A 112 -4.91 -10.16 -18.45
N ARG A 113 -4.64 -8.86 -18.70
CA ARG A 113 -3.51 -8.09 -18.13
C ARG A 113 -3.81 -7.40 -16.80
N GLN A 114 -4.94 -7.71 -16.15
CA GLN A 114 -5.34 -7.10 -14.87
C GLN A 114 -4.24 -7.18 -13.82
N LYS A 115 -3.59 -8.33 -13.68
CA LYS A 115 -2.47 -8.54 -12.77
C LYS A 115 -1.26 -7.67 -13.11
N GLN A 116 -0.96 -7.50 -14.40
CA GLN A 116 0.14 -6.64 -14.85
C GLN A 116 -0.14 -5.17 -14.54
N PHE A 117 -1.37 -4.71 -14.79
CA PHE A 117 -1.78 -3.34 -14.45
C PHE A 117 -1.81 -3.11 -12.95
N ALA A 118 -2.24 -4.08 -12.15
CA ALA A 118 -2.18 -3.99 -10.69
C ALA A 118 -0.74 -3.82 -10.18
N ILE A 119 0.22 -4.59 -10.71
CA ILE A 119 1.64 -4.45 -10.37
C ILE A 119 2.16 -3.06 -10.76
N GLY A 120 1.87 -2.61 -11.98
CA GLY A 120 2.29 -1.29 -12.48
C GLY A 120 1.71 -0.15 -11.65
N PHE A 121 0.44 -0.22 -11.29
CA PHE A 121 -0.24 0.76 -10.45
C PHE A 121 0.34 0.84 -9.05
N LEU A 122 0.47 -0.29 -8.37
CA LEU A 122 1.09 -0.34 -7.03
C LEU A 122 2.55 0.11 -7.09
N GLY A 123 3.29 -0.29 -8.13
CA GLY A 123 4.67 0.13 -8.34
C GLY A 123 4.79 1.64 -8.47
N LEU A 124 3.94 2.27 -9.29
CA LEU A 124 3.91 3.73 -9.45
C LEU A 124 3.67 4.43 -8.11
N ILE A 125 2.58 4.08 -7.41
CA ILE A 125 2.20 4.76 -6.16
C ILE A 125 3.22 4.52 -5.06
N ASN A 126 3.60 3.26 -4.82
CA ASN A 126 4.55 2.92 -3.76
C ASN A 126 5.92 3.55 -4.01
N HIS A 127 6.41 3.51 -5.25
CA HIS A 127 7.71 4.09 -5.56
C HIS A 127 7.70 5.62 -5.44
N TYR A 128 6.60 6.25 -5.84
CA TYR A 128 6.43 7.68 -5.66
C TYR A 128 6.46 8.08 -4.17
N ILE A 129 5.73 7.36 -3.32
CA ILE A 129 5.74 7.60 -1.87
C ILE A 129 7.15 7.38 -1.29
N LEU A 130 7.83 6.30 -1.65
CA LEU A 130 9.19 6.01 -1.18
C LEU A 130 10.17 7.10 -1.61
N PHE A 131 10.08 7.57 -2.85
CA PHE A 131 10.97 8.61 -3.37
C PHE A 131 10.79 9.93 -2.64
N LEU A 132 9.55 10.37 -2.41
CA LEU A 132 9.27 11.56 -1.61
C LEU A 132 9.76 11.41 -0.17
N GLY A 133 9.55 10.24 0.44
CA GLY A 133 10.03 9.97 1.79
C GLY A 133 11.54 10.12 1.97
N TYR A 134 12.31 9.88 0.92
CA TYR A 134 13.75 10.09 0.93
C TYR A 134 14.18 11.54 0.68
N GLN A 135 13.40 12.31 -0.10
CA GLN A 135 13.79 13.67 -0.50
C GLN A 135 13.26 14.77 0.41
N GLU A 136 12.07 14.59 0.98
CA GLU A 136 11.37 15.64 1.73
C GLU A 136 11.40 15.43 3.25
N ALA A 137 12.16 14.44 3.73
CA ALA A 137 12.18 13.98 5.12
C ALA A 137 12.91 14.90 6.12
N GLU A 138 13.06 16.19 5.87
CA GLU A 138 13.58 17.10 6.91
C GLU A 138 12.68 17.08 8.17
N ASP A 139 11.37 16.87 8.02
CA ASP A 139 10.40 16.78 9.14
C ASP A 139 9.76 15.39 9.31
N GLY A 140 10.15 14.39 8.51
CA GLY A 140 9.61 13.03 8.60
C GLY A 140 8.15 12.86 8.11
N ASN A 141 7.56 13.89 7.52
CA ASN A 141 6.18 13.89 7.02
C ASN A 141 6.14 13.96 5.50
N ILE A 142 5.69 12.89 4.86
CA ILE A 142 5.38 12.91 3.43
C ILE A 142 4.03 13.59 3.27
N THR A 143 3.96 14.62 2.44
CA THR A 143 2.68 15.23 2.07
C THR A 143 2.52 15.21 0.55
N VAL A 144 1.61 14.39 0.05
CA VAL A 144 1.22 14.36 -1.36
C VAL A 144 -0.07 15.14 -1.52
N SER A 145 -0.02 16.24 -2.28
CA SER A 145 -1.20 17.08 -2.54
C SER A 145 -2.25 16.36 -3.39
N GLU A 146 -3.51 16.79 -3.34
CA GLU A 146 -4.59 16.25 -4.17
C GLU A 146 -4.31 16.44 -5.68
N GLU A 147 -3.73 17.57 -6.06
CA GLU A 147 -3.29 17.81 -7.43
C GLU A 147 -2.29 16.75 -7.89
N LYS A 148 -1.33 16.39 -7.02
CA LYS A 148 -0.32 15.40 -7.34
C LYS A 148 -0.90 13.99 -7.42
N LYS A 149 -1.86 13.66 -6.53
CA LYS A 149 -2.61 12.38 -6.60
C LYS A 149 -3.32 12.26 -7.95
N SER A 150 -4.07 13.28 -8.35
CA SER A 150 -4.77 13.31 -9.64
C SER A 150 -3.81 13.20 -10.82
N SER A 151 -2.67 13.90 -10.78
CA SER A 151 -1.65 13.84 -11.83
C SER A 151 -1.06 12.44 -11.97
N LEU A 152 -0.81 11.72 -10.87
CA LEU A 152 -0.30 10.34 -10.90
C LEU A 152 -1.32 9.37 -11.53
N ILE A 153 -2.61 9.52 -11.21
CA ILE A 153 -3.66 8.70 -11.80
C ILE A 153 -3.81 9.00 -13.28
N HIS A 154 -3.83 10.27 -13.65
CA HIS A 154 -3.88 10.68 -15.05
C HIS A 154 -2.69 10.11 -15.85
N GLN A 155 -1.47 10.21 -15.32
CA GLN A 155 -0.27 9.62 -15.92
C GLN A 155 -0.41 8.10 -16.08
N PHE A 156 -0.95 7.40 -15.10
CA PHE A 156 -1.15 5.96 -15.18
C PHE A 156 -2.19 5.58 -16.25
N MET A 157 -3.29 6.31 -16.32
CA MET A 157 -4.39 6.05 -17.27
C MET A 157 -4.05 6.37 -18.71
N HIS A 158 -3.31 7.46 -18.95
CA HIS A 158 -3.08 8.00 -20.29
C HIS A 158 -1.62 7.88 -20.75
N GLY A 159 -0.68 7.63 -19.84
CA GLY A 159 0.74 7.58 -20.17
C GLY A 159 1.31 8.95 -20.54
N ILE A 160 2.31 8.95 -21.42
CA ILE A 160 2.98 10.17 -21.92
C ILE A 160 2.47 10.62 -23.29
N TRP A 161 1.60 9.83 -23.90
CA TRP A 161 1.01 10.13 -25.21
C TRP A 161 -0.45 10.59 -25.03
N THR A 162 -0.65 11.86 -24.93
CA THR A 162 -1.97 12.50 -24.93
C THR A 162 -1.98 13.66 -25.90
#